data_62b58fb6a291d8ae1245fed02213dc3a
#
_entry.id   62b58fb6a291d8ae1245fed02213dc3a
#
_cell.length_a   1.000
_cell.length_b   1.000
_cell.length_c   1.000
_cell.angle_alpha   90.00
_cell.angle_beta   90.00
_cell.angle_gamma   90.00
#
_symmetry.space_group_name_H-M   'P 1'
#
loop_
_entity.id
_entity.type
_entity.pdbx_description
1 polymer ?
#
loop_
_entity_poly.entity_id
_entity_poly.type
_entity_poly.pdbx_seq_one_letter_code
_entity_poly.pdbx_strand_id
1 'polypeptide(L)'
;MKNFPVIDDKTGREYWISRSVAVLGIVKAIDKNGVKYILAEQRGVGTPDPEYIGKWCLPCGYLDFDETCKQAIAREVREETGVNIHPENFELIEINDNPFDDKRQNITFRFRTELEGYIDDFELTNRFSEINEVMNIKWIDLREVNNYKWAFNHDKIIKKEKSY
;
A
#
# COMPACT_ATOMS: atom_id res chain seq x y z
N MET A 1 7.81 1.62 -25.21
CA MET A 1 8.34 3.02 -25.22
C MET A 1 9.73 2.99 -24.62
N LYS A 2 10.66 3.82 -25.08
CA LYS A 2 11.97 3.98 -24.43
C LYS A 2 11.87 5.09 -23.38
N ASN A 3 12.69 5.01 -22.33
CA ASN A 3 12.84 6.09 -21.37
C ASN A 3 13.44 7.32 -22.07
N PHE A 4 13.01 8.51 -21.66
CA PHE A 4 13.51 9.77 -22.20
C PHE A 4 13.53 10.87 -21.12
N PRO A 5 14.45 11.84 -21.22
CA PRO A 5 14.49 12.95 -20.28
C PRO A 5 13.45 14.02 -20.62
N VAL A 6 12.98 14.73 -19.59
CA VAL A 6 12.26 16.00 -19.67
C VAL A 6 12.97 17.03 -18.81
N ILE A 7 12.96 18.28 -19.22
CA ILE A 7 13.56 19.39 -18.47
C ILE A 7 12.42 20.22 -17.87
N ASP A 8 12.50 20.47 -16.58
CA ASP A 8 11.60 21.43 -15.93
C ASP A 8 12.00 22.86 -16.34
N ASP A 9 11.11 23.54 -17.03
CA ASP A 9 11.35 24.88 -17.57
C ASP A 9 11.60 25.95 -16.50
N LYS A 10 11.15 25.70 -15.24
CA LYS A 10 11.32 26.65 -14.14
C LYS A 10 12.65 26.48 -13.41
N THR A 11 13.08 25.24 -13.23
CA THR A 11 14.26 24.92 -12.42
C THR A 11 15.46 24.52 -13.25
N GLY A 12 15.28 24.17 -14.52
CA GLY A 12 16.29 23.60 -15.40
C GLY A 12 16.70 22.16 -15.04
N ARG A 13 16.00 21.53 -14.08
CA ARG A 13 16.29 20.17 -13.64
C ARG A 13 15.83 19.17 -14.69
N GLU A 14 16.67 18.18 -14.97
CA GLU A 14 16.36 17.05 -15.85
C GLU A 14 15.70 15.92 -15.03
N TYR A 15 14.58 15.41 -15.54
CA TYR A 15 13.87 14.24 -15.02
C TYR A 15 13.76 13.17 -16.11
N TRP A 16 13.93 11.91 -15.74
CA TRP A 16 13.77 10.81 -16.68
C TRP A 16 12.35 10.22 -16.58
N ILE A 17 11.64 10.23 -17.69
CA ILE A 17 10.34 9.55 -17.79
C ILE A 17 10.58 8.05 -17.93
N SER A 18 10.10 7.30 -16.97
CA SER A 18 10.28 5.86 -16.84
C SER A 18 9.01 5.23 -16.26
N ARG A 19 9.05 3.95 -15.98
CA ARG A 19 8.02 3.26 -15.20
C ARG A 19 8.03 3.80 -13.77
N SER A 20 6.83 4.04 -13.23
CA SER A 20 6.70 4.51 -11.85
C SER A 20 7.07 3.42 -10.85
N VAL A 21 7.61 3.82 -9.72
CA VAL A 21 7.87 2.93 -8.59
C VAL A 21 6.73 3.10 -7.59
N ALA A 22 6.15 1.98 -7.18
CA ALA A 22 5.12 1.92 -6.14
C ALA A 22 5.61 1.05 -4.97
N VAL A 23 5.04 1.28 -3.80
CA VAL A 23 5.25 0.49 -2.59
C VAL A 23 3.92 -0.08 -2.11
N LEU A 24 3.95 -1.28 -1.51
CA LEU A 24 2.78 -1.96 -0.95
C LEU A 24 3.15 -2.59 0.39
N GLY A 25 2.31 -2.40 1.41
CA GLY A 25 2.51 -2.89 2.76
C GLY A 25 1.53 -3.98 3.18
N ILE A 26 2.05 -5.14 3.56
CA ILE A 26 1.30 -6.22 4.21
C ILE A 26 1.52 -6.06 5.71
N VAL A 27 0.62 -5.36 6.38
CA VAL A 27 0.70 -5.10 7.83
C VAL A 27 -0.21 -6.08 8.54
N LYS A 28 0.36 -6.91 9.40
CA LYS A 28 -0.35 -7.95 10.16
C LYS A 28 -0.34 -7.63 11.65
N ALA A 29 -1.39 -8.02 12.36
CA ALA A 29 -1.48 -8.03 13.82
C ALA A 29 -2.40 -9.17 14.27
N ILE A 30 -2.46 -9.42 15.57
CA ILE A 30 -3.34 -10.43 16.17
C ILE A 30 -4.38 -9.76 17.08
N ASP A 31 -5.47 -10.46 17.35
CA ASP A 31 -6.36 -10.12 18.46
C ASP A 31 -5.92 -10.83 19.76
N LYS A 32 -6.63 -10.56 20.86
CA LYS A 32 -6.39 -11.18 22.17
C LYS A 32 -6.59 -12.69 22.20
N ASN A 33 -7.21 -13.26 21.17
CA ASN A 33 -7.42 -14.70 21.01
C ASN A 33 -6.39 -15.32 20.05
N GLY A 34 -5.44 -14.54 19.55
CA GLY A 34 -4.41 -15.00 18.61
C GLY A 34 -4.89 -15.13 17.16
N VAL A 35 -6.06 -14.61 16.84
CA VAL A 35 -6.54 -14.55 15.44
C VAL A 35 -5.74 -13.52 14.68
N LYS A 36 -5.28 -13.89 13.48
CA LYS A 36 -4.46 -13.02 12.61
C LYS A 36 -5.32 -12.13 11.73
N TYR A 37 -4.98 -10.86 11.70
CA TYR A 37 -5.63 -9.83 10.90
C TYR A 37 -4.63 -9.17 9.95
N ILE A 38 -5.17 -8.57 8.90
CA ILE A 38 -4.43 -7.72 7.96
C ILE A 38 -5.05 -6.33 7.92
N LEU A 39 -4.21 -5.31 7.92
CA LEU A 39 -4.64 -3.93 7.79
C LEU A 39 -5.01 -3.66 6.33
N ALA A 40 -6.19 -3.09 6.13
CA ALA A 40 -6.68 -2.73 4.82
C ALA A 40 -7.46 -1.41 4.87
N GLU A 41 -7.45 -0.71 3.76
CA GLU A 41 -8.25 0.48 3.53
C GLU A 41 -9.30 0.24 2.45
N GLN A 42 -10.38 1.02 2.46
CA GLN A 42 -11.40 1.02 1.41
C GLN A 42 -11.27 2.30 0.59
N ARG A 43 -11.07 2.15 -0.71
CA ARG A 43 -10.83 3.26 -1.62
C ARG A 43 -12.03 4.17 -1.74
N GLY A 44 -11.80 5.46 -1.54
CA GLY A 44 -12.80 6.51 -1.63
C GLY A 44 -12.92 7.13 -3.02
N VAL A 45 -13.77 8.15 -3.13
CA VAL A 45 -14.04 8.85 -4.39
C VAL A 45 -12.89 9.75 -4.86
N GLY A 46 -11.92 10.04 -4.00
CA GLY A 46 -10.69 10.78 -4.35
C GLY A 46 -9.66 9.95 -5.12
N THR A 47 -9.84 8.62 -5.18
CA THR A 47 -8.92 7.75 -5.93
C THR A 47 -8.94 8.06 -7.44
N PRO A 48 -7.77 8.05 -8.12
CA PRO A 48 -7.70 8.30 -9.56
C PRO A 48 -8.30 7.19 -10.43
N ASP A 49 -8.61 6.03 -9.85
CA ASP A 49 -9.18 4.86 -10.56
C ASP A 49 -10.63 4.60 -10.12
N PRO A 50 -11.63 5.15 -10.83
CA PRO A 50 -13.04 5.03 -10.44
C PRO A 50 -13.55 3.59 -10.33
N GLU A 51 -12.98 2.65 -11.10
CA GLU A 51 -13.32 1.23 -11.02
C GLU A 51 -12.97 0.56 -9.70
N TYR A 52 -12.14 1.21 -8.87
CA TYR A 52 -11.75 0.69 -7.56
C TYR A 52 -12.45 1.35 -6.38
N ILE A 53 -13.28 2.38 -6.60
CA ILE A 53 -14.06 3.03 -5.55
C ILE A 53 -14.90 1.97 -4.79
N GLY A 54 -14.81 2.01 -3.46
CA GLY A 54 -15.49 1.06 -2.57
C GLY A 54 -14.86 -0.32 -2.45
N LYS A 55 -13.78 -0.61 -3.21
CA LYS A 55 -13.00 -1.85 -3.04
C LYS A 55 -11.94 -1.67 -1.96
N TRP A 56 -11.59 -2.77 -1.33
CA TRP A 56 -10.52 -2.83 -0.33
C TRP A 56 -9.17 -2.99 -0.99
N CYS A 57 -8.14 -2.41 -0.39
CA CYS A 57 -6.75 -2.64 -0.78
C CYS A 57 -5.84 -2.67 0.45
N LEU A 58 -4.65 -3.19 0.26
CA LEU A 58 -3.55 -3.03 1.19
C LEU A 58 -3.01 -1.60 1.07
N PRO A 59 -2.48 -1.00 2.15
CA PRO A 59 -1.82 0.30 2.07
C PRO A 59 -0.76 0.32 0.99
N CYS A 60 -0.84 1.31 0.10
CA CYS A 60 0.06 1.39 -1.05
C CYS A 60 0.01 2.75 -1.74
N GLY A 61 1.13 3.18 -2.27
CA GLY A 61 1.22 4.40 -3.07
C GLY A 61 2.51 4.49 -3.84
N TYR A 62 2.84 5.67 -4.33
CA TYR A 62 4.04 5.92 -5.12
C TYR A 62 5.22 6.33 -4.24
N LEU A 63 6.42 5.98 -4.72
CA LEU A 63 7.66 6.48 -4.16
C LEU A 63 7.84 7.95 -4.53
N ASP A 64 7.95 8.80 -3.54
CA ASP A 64 8.25 10.22 -3.71
C ASP A 64 9.76 10.48 -3.88
N PHE A 65 10.10 11.71 -4.31
CA PHE A 65 11.50 12.15 -4.31
C PHE A 65 12.01 12.26 -2.87
N ASP A 66 13.31 12.03 -2.71
CA ASP A 66 14.04 12.19 -1.45
C ASP A 66 13.63 11.22 -0.31
N GLU A 67 12.94 10.11 -0.64
CA GLU A 67 12.66 9.04 0.30
C GLU A 67 13.10 7.65 -0.21
N THR A 68 13.36 6.73 0.70
CA THR A 68 13.59 5.31 0.38
C THR A 68 12.27 4.55 0.30
N CYS A 69 12.24 3.38 -0.37
CA CYS A 69 11.02 2.56 -0.44
C CYS A 69 10.49 2.15 0.94
N LYS A 70 11.35 1.98 1.96
CA LYS A 70 10.92 1.71 3.34
C LYS A 70 10.28 2.94 3.99
N GLN A 71 10.80 4.14 3.71
CA GLN A 71 10.19 5.39 4.18
C GLN A 71 8.85 5.64 3.49
N ALA A 72 8.78 5.40 2.17
CA ALA A 72 7.54 5.49 1.40
C ALA A 72 6.44 4.61 1.99
N ILE A 73 6.71 3.31 2.19
CA ILE A 73 5.67 2.42 2.74
C ILE A 73 5.27 2.78 4.18
N ALA A 74 6.20 3.26 5.00
CA ALA A 74 5.88 3.74 6.34
C ALA A 74 4.99 5.00 6.30
N ARG A 75 5.26 5.92 5.37
CA ARG A 75 4.45 7.11 5.11
C ARG A 75 3.05 6.74 4.65
N GLU A 76 2.91 5.91 3.61
CA GLU A 76 1.62 5.48 3.06
C GLU A 76 0.76 4.79 4.12
N VAL A 77 1.32 3.82 4.88
CA VAL A 77 0.58 3.17 5.98
C VAL A 77 0.08 4.19 6.98
N ARG A 78 0.90 5.17 7.37
CA ARG A 78 0.49 6.22 8.32
C ARG A 78 -0.58 7.13 7.72
N GLU A 79 -0.44 7.56 6.47
CA GLU A 79 -1.35 8.49 5.81
C GLU A 79 -2.71 7.84 5.59
N GLU A 80 -2.74 6.62 5.07
CA GLU A 80 -3.98 5.92 4.73
C GLU A 80 -4.68 5.30 5.94
N THR A 81 -3.95 4.94 7.02
CA THR A 81 -4.52 4.15 8.13
C THR A 81 -4.33 4.75 9.51
N GLY A 82 -3.43 5.72 9.67
CA GLY A 82 -3.06 6.29 10.96
C GLY A 82 -2.04 5.48 11.76
N VAL A 83 -1.75 4.24 11.34
CA VAL A 83 -0.80 3.37 12.05
C VAL A 83 0.64 3.82 11.78
N ASN A 84 1.37 4.15 12.84
CA ASN A 84 2.75 4.61 12.72
C ASN A 84 3.73 3.45 12.92
N ILE A 85 4.50 3.13 11.88
CA ILE A 85 5.46 2.02 11.87
C ILE A 85 6.83 2.56 11.46
N HIS A 86 7.86 2.20 12.23
CA HIS A 86 9.22 2.62 11.87
C HIS A 86 9.65 1.96 10.54
N PRO A 87 10.26 2.68 9.59
CA PRO A 87 10.64 2.15 8.28
C PRO A 87 11.46 0.86 8.34
N GLU A 88 12.33 0.70 9.34
CA GLU A 88 13.17 -0.50 9.48
C GLU A 88 12.39 -1.76 9.88
N ASN A 89 11.17 -1.64 10.36
CA ASN A 89 10.31 -2.78 10.68
C ASN A 89 9.68 -3.43 9.43
N PHE A 90 9.83 -2.81 8.27
CA PHE A 90 9.37 -3.37 7.01
C PHE A 90 10.43 -4.27 6.37
N GLU A 91 10.06 -5.53 6.10
CA GLU A 91 10.84 -6.50 5.34
C GLU A 91 10.40 -6.48 3.88
N LEU A 92 11.34 -6.31 2.95
CA LEU A 92 11.09 -6.48 1.52
C LEU A 92 10.92 -7.97 1.21
N ILE A 93 9.77 -8.35 0.67
CA ILE A 93 9.46 -9.76 0.36
C ILE A 93 9.40 -10.05 -1.14
N GLU A 94 9.11 -9.05 -1.97
CA GLU A 94 8.99 -9.23 -3.40
C GLU A 94 9.16 -7.90 -4.14
N ILE A 95 9.76 -7.95 -5.32
CA ILE A 95 9.69 -6.88 -6.31
C ILE A 95 8.90 -7.41 -7.50
N ASN A 96 7.74 -6.81 -7.77
CA ASN A 96 6.96 -7.12 -8.95
C ASN A 96 7.28 -6.11 -10.05
N ASP A 97 8.00 -6.54 -11.06
CA ASP A 97 8.39 -5.73 -12.22
C ASP A 97 7.68 -6.18 -13.52
N ASN A 98 6.72 -7.11 -13.41
CA ASN A 98 6.00 -7.61 -14.56
C ASN A 98 5.14 -6.50 -15.21
N PRO A 99 5.43 -6.08 -16.46
CA PRO A 99 4.70 -4.98 -17.09
C PRO A 99 3.26 -5.33 -17.50
N PHE A 100 2.85 -6.59 -17.34
CA PHE A 100 1.52 -7.06 -17.72
C PHE A 100 0.57 -7.22 -16.54
N ASP A 101 1.04 -6.99 -15.29
CA ASP A 101 0.21 -7.15 -14.10
C ASP A 101 -0.75 -5.99 -13.89
N ASP A 102 -0.40 -4.78 -14.32
CA ASP A 102 -1.27 -3.62 -14.28
C ASP A 102 -1.12 -2.71 -15.52
N LYS A 103 -2.13 -1.89 -15.78
CA LYS A 103 -2.15 -0.97 -16.93
C LYS A 103 -1.07 0.10 -16.87
N ARG A 104 -0.62 0.48 -15.66
CA ARG A 104 0.37 1.53 -15.43
C ARG A 104 1.79 1.00 -15.56
N GLN A 105 1.95 -0.33 -15.57
CA GLN A 105 3.25 -1.00 -15.65
C GLN A 105 4.20 -0.59 -14.51
N ASN A 106 3.67 -0.38 -13.30
CA ASN A 106 4.46 -0.02 -12.14
C ASN A 106 5.51 -1.10 -11.81
N ILE A 107 6.62 -0.68 -11.20
CA ILE A 107 7.50 -1.57 -10.47
C ILE A 107 7.09 -1.46 -9.01
N THR A 108 6.58 -2.54 -8.43
CA THR A 108 6.04 -2.52 -7.07
C THR A 108 6.94 -3.25 -6.09
N PHE A 109 7.42 -2.55 -5.08
CA PHE A 109 8.14 -3.11 -3.94
C PHE A 109 7.11 -3.53 -2.88
N ARG A 110 7.03 -4.83 -2.58
CA ARG A 110 6.11 -5.40 -1.61
C ARG A 110 6.82 -5.65 -0.30
N PHE A 111 6.32 -5.03 0.75
CA PHE A 111 6.85 -5.14 2.09
C PHE A 111 5.87 -5.86 3.01
N ARG A 112 6.38 -6.48 4.07
CA ARG A 112 5.57 -6.99 5.17
C ARG A 112 6.10 -6.51 6.51
N THR A 113 5.20 -6.50 7.50
CA THR A 113 5.51 -6.31 8.91
C THR A 113 4.45 -7.00 9.76
N GLU A 114 4.85 -7.47 10.93
CA GLU A 114 3.93 -7.95 11.97
C GLU A 114 4.09 -7.03 13.18
N LEU A 115 2.99 -6.45 13.64
CA LEU A 115 3.00 -5.51 14.74
C LEU A 115 3.02 -6.26 16.08
N GLU A 116 3.81 -5.75 17.00
CA GLU A 116 3.77 -6.18 18.39
C GLU A 116 2.56 -5.54 19.08
N GLY A 117 1.69 -6.35 19.69
CA GLY A 117 0.44 -5.90 20.31
C GLY A 117 -0.80 -6.46 19.63
N TYR A 118 -1.96 -6.00 20.07
CA TYR A 118 -3.26 -6.44 19.58
C TYR A 118 -3.88 -5.39 18.65
N ILE A 119 -4.76 -5.84 17.75
CA ILE A 119 -5.47 -4.93 16.83
C ILE A 119 -6.16 -3.76 17.55
N ASP A 120 -6.63 -3.97 18.80
CA ASP A 120 -7.28 -2.95 19.62
C ASP A 120 -6.31 -1.86 20.14
N ASP A 121 -5.01 -2.10 20.10
CA ASP A 121 -3.98 -1.17 20.55
C ASP A 121 -3.67 -0.09 19.50
N PHE A 122 -4.17 -0.27 18.26
CA PHE A 122 -3.89 0.62 17.12
C PHE A 122 -5.13 1.43 16.75
N GLU A 123 -5.06 2.75 16.97
CA GLU A 123 -6.10 3.67 16.50
C GLU A 123 -6.04 3.81 14.99
N LEU A 124 -7.15 3.49 14.29
CA LEU A 124 -7.28 3.65 12.86
C LEU A 124 -7.89 5.00 12.52
N THR A 125 -7.25 5.76 11.63
CA THR A 125 -7.74 7.06 11.17
C THR A 125 -7.22 7.41 9.79
N ASN A 126 -8.07 7.99 8.94
CA ASN A 126 -7.72 8.50 7.61
C ASN A 126 -7.47 10.02 7.58
N ARG A 127 -7.28 10.65 8.74
CA ARG A 127 -7.11 12.12 8.84
C ARG A 127 -5.85 12.65 8.15
N PHE A 128 -4.93 11.79 7.79
CA PHE A 128 -3.66 12.14 7.13
C PHE A 128 -3.68 11.83 5.63
N SER A 129 -4.69 11.08 5.13
CA SER A 129 -4.81 10.78 3.71
C SER A 129 -5.28 12.00 2.91
N GLU A 130 -5.10 11.94 1.61
CA GLU A 130 -5.67 12.94 0.71
C GLU A 130 -7.21 12.96 0.81
N ILE A 131 -7.81 14.09 0.43
CA ILE A 131 -9.25 14.31 0.58
C ILE A 131 -10.03 13.23 -0.18
N ASN A 132 -10.86 12.49 0.58
CA ASN A 132 -11.72 11.43 0.07
C ASN A 132 -11.00 10.25 -0.60
N GLU A 133 -9.70 10.10 -0.42
CA GLU A 133 -8.96 8.95 -0.95
C GLU A 133 -9.31 7.65 -0.23
N VAL A 134 -9.39 7.71 1.10
CA VAL A 134 -9.73 6.57 1.97
C VAL A 134 -11.12 6.75 2.56
N MET A 135 -12.02 5.80 2.27
CA MET A 135 -13.41 5.78 2.77
C MET A 135 -13.52 5.10 4.14
N ASN A 136 -12.85 3.97 4.32
CA ASN A 136 -12.83 3.18 5.54
C ASN A 136 -11.47 2.54 5.75
N ILE A 137 -11.18 2.18 7.01
CA ILE A 137 -9.99 1.41 7.39
C ILE A 137 -10.43 0.29 8.31
N LYS A 138 -9.82 -0.89 8.16
CA LYS A 138 -10.21 -2.05 8.95
C LYS A 138 -9.06 -3.04 9.11
N TRP A 139 -9.01 -3.67 10.28
CA TRP A 139 -8.37 -4.95 10.46
C TRP A 139 -9.30 -6.04 9.93
N ILE A 140 -8.89 -6.73 8.87
CA ILE A 140 -9.65 -7.81 8.23
C ILE A 140 -9.08 -9.15 8.69
N ASP A 141 -9.93 -9.99 9.29
CA ASP A 141 -9.56 -11.37 9.63
C ASP A 141 -9.06 -12.10 8.38
N LEU A 142 -7.88 -12.68 8.46
CA LEU A 142 -7.28 -13.38 7.32
C LEU A 142 -8.17 -14.53 6.81
N ARG A 143 -9.05 -15.10 7.64
CA ARG A 143 -10.00 -16.15 7.23
C ARG A 143 -11.12 -15.60 6.34
N GLU A 144 -11.44 -14.31 6.47
CA GLU A 144 -12.56 -13.64 5.80
C GLU A 144 -12.16 -12.86 4.53
N VAL A 145 -10.90 -12.88 4.11
CA VAL A 145 -10.39 -12.13 2.94
C VAL A 145 -11.26 -12.34 1.69
N ASN A 146 -11.83 -13.53 1.50
CA ASN A 146 -12.70 -13.84 0.35
C ASN A 146 -14.08 -13.15 0.40
N ASN A 147 -14.49 -12.61 1.56
CA ASN A 147 -15.76 -11.93 1.73
C ASN A 147 -15.72 -10.46 1.25
N TYR A 148 -14.54 -9.96 0.90
CA TYR A 148 -14.30 -8.58 0.49
C TYR A 148 -14.00 -8.48 -1.00
N LYS A 149 -14.39 -7.36 -1.62
CA LYS A 149 -14.01 -7.03 -3.00
C LYS A 149 -12.68 -6.25 -2.96
N TRP A 150 -11.65 -6.81 -3.58
CA TRP A 150 -10.31 -6.23 -3.56
C TRP A 150 -9.98 -5.48 -4.85
N ALA A 151 -9.29 -4.35 -4.72
CA ALA A 151 -8.63 -3.66 -5.81
C ALA A 151 -7.29 -4.34 -6.14
N PHE A 152 -6.76 -4.11 -7.33
CA PHE A 152 -5.40 -4.48 -7.76
C PHE A 152 -5.03 -5.96 -7.56
N ASN A 153 -6.01 -6.87 -7.46
CA ASN A 153 -5.77 -8.28 -7.11
C ASN A 153 -5.05 -8.50 -5.76
N HIS A 154 -5.19 -7.58 -4.81
CA HIS A 154 -4.53 -7.68 -3.50
C HIS A 154 -4.96 -8.92 -2.71
N ASP A 155 -6.15 -9.47 -2.96
CA ASP A 155 -6.57 -10.77 -2.40
C ASP A 155 -5.60 -11.91 -2.77
N LYS A 156 -5.03 -11.90 -3.98
CA LYS A 156 -4.06 -12.92 -4.41
C LYS A 156 -2.74 -12.77 -3.66
N ILE A 157 -2.30 -11.53 -3.41
CA ILE A 157 -1.10 -11.25 -2.62
C ILE A 157 -1.28 -11.75 -1.19
N ILE A 158 -2.41 -11.43 -0.56
CA ILE A 158 -2.73 -11.87 0.81
C ILE A 158 -2.78 -13.41 0.91
N LYS A 159 -3.39 -14.07 -0.08
CA LYS A 159 -3.48 -15.54 -0.13
C LYS A 159 -2.11 -16.21 -0.25
N LYS A 160 -1.20 -15.63 -1.03
CA LYS A 160 0.19 -16.11 -1.14
C LYS A 160 0.90 -16.02 0.21
N GLU A 161 0.70 -14.94 0.96
CA GLU A 161 1.29 -14.73 2.29
C GLU A 161 0.71 -15.62 3.41
N LYS A 162 -0.49 -16.20 3.22
CA LYS A 162 -1.05 -17.19 4.17
C LYS A 162 -0.35 -18.54 4.14
N SER A 163 0.37 -18.83 3.07
CA SER A 163 1.01 -20.13 2.84
C SER A 163 2.40 -20.23 3.48
N TYR A 164 2.85 -19.19 4.21
CA TYR A 164 4.14 -19.10 4.89
C TYR A 164 3.98 -18.91 6.40
#